data_5595573595ad36fccc87eafaa8a6b782
#
_entry.id   5595573595ad36fccc87eafaa8a6b782
#
_cell.length_a   1.000
_cell.length_b   1.000
_cell.length_c   1.000
_cell.angle_alpha   90.00
_cell.angle_beta   90.00
_cell.angle_gamma   90.00
#
_symmetry.space_group_name_H-M   'P 1'
#
loop_
_entity.id
_entity.type
_entity.pdbx_description
1 polymer ?
#
loop_
_entity_poly.entity_id
_entity_poly.type
_entity_poly.pdbx_seq_one_letter_code
_entity_poly.pdbx_strand_id
1 'polypeptide(L)'
;SSASTNFSNQSPQQRINSASLQGNNLHSEYQSEVSKGISVAWRNIPFQLGAYGLSSASTLLNPDDNIIFAGEHLSILKGWQEGAILSAYHAINEITKKVHA
;
A
#
# COMPACT_ATOMS: atom_id res chain seq x y z
N SER A 1 -4.59 -13.29 -3.25
CA SER A 1 -4.76 -14.51 -4.08
C SER A 1 -3.53 -15.40 -3.96
N SER A 2 -3.67 -16.69 -4.26
CA SER A 2 -2.55 -17.66 -4.26
C SER A 2 -1.40 -17.23 -5.18
N ALA A 3 -1.71 -16.67 -6.35
CA ALA A 3 -0.72 -16.18 -7.31
C ALA A 3 0.15 -15.04 -6.72
N SER A 4 -0.46 -14.08 -6.04
CA SER A 4 0.27 -12.99 -5.37
C SER A 4 1.18 -13.51 -4.26
N THR A 5 0.73 -14.50 -3.50
CA THR A 5 1.53 -15.14 -2.45
C THR A 5 2.73 -15.87 -3.05
N ASN A 6 2.51 -16.67 -4.08
CA ASN A 6 3.57 -17.41 -4.76
C ASN A 6 4.64 -16.47 -5.35
N PHE A 7 4.19 -15.37 -5.97
CA PHE A 7 5.11 -14.37 -6.52
C PHE A 7 5.94 -13.68 -5.42
N SER A 8 5.31 -13.31 -4.31
CA SER A 8 6.00 -12.66 -3.17
C SER A 8 7.03 -13.56 -2.49
N ASN A 9 6.84 -14.88 -2.54
CA ASN A 9 7.77 -15.85 -1.94
C ASN A 9 9.00 -16.15 -2.81
N GLN A 10 9.02 -15.69 -4.06
CA GLN A 10 10.19 -15.80 -4.92
C GLN A 10 11.32 -14.87 -4.44
N SER A 11 12.56 -15.19 -4.79
CA SER A 11 13.69 -14.28 -4.59
C SER A 11 13.51 -12.98 -5.41
N PRO A 12 14.13 -11.85 -5.03
CA PRO A 12 14.08 -10.63 -5.82
C PRO A 12 14.45 -10.83 -7.29
N GLN A 13 15.50 -11.64 -7.55
CA GLN A 13 15.93 -11.93 -8.91
C GLN A 13 14.92 -12.76 -9.71
N GLN A 14 14.28 -13.74 -9.08
CA GLN A 14 13.22 -14.52 -9.73
C GLN A 14 12.02 -13.67 -10.09
N ARG A 15 11.62 -12.72 -9.22
CA ARG A 15 10.54 -11.77 -9.50
C ARG A 15 10.88 -10.85 -10.68
N ILE A 16 12.12 -10.33 -10.72
CA ILE A 16 12.60 -9.48 -11.83
C ILE A 16 12.57 -10.28 -13.15
N ASN A 17 13.10 -11.50 -13.15
CA ASN A 17 13.09 -12.35 -14.33
C ASN A 17 11.67 -12.66 -14.82
N SER A 18 10.76 -12.97 -13.90
CA SER A 18 9.36 -13.23 -14.23
C SER A 18 8.67 -11.99 -14.82
N ALA A 19 8.93 -10.81 -14.25
CA ALA A 19 8.38 -9.55 -14.76
C ALA A 19 8.94 -9.22 -16.16
N SER A 20 10.24 -9.42 -16.39
CA SER A 20 10.86 -9.20 -17.70
C SER A 20 10.31 -10.13 -18.76
N LEU A 21 10.10 -11.42 -18.43
CA LEU A 21 9.48 -12.37 -19.35
C LEU A 21 8.03 -12.00 -19.69
N GLN A 22 7.27 -11.52 -18.70
CA GLN A 22 5.89 -11.04 -18.95
C GLN A 22 5.87 -9.77 -19.79
N GLY A 23 6.87 -8.89 -19.64
CA GLY A 23 7.03 -7.70 -20.45
C GLY A 23 7.14 -8.00 -21.95
N ASN A 24 7.74 -9.12 -22.33
CA ASN A 24 7.85 -9.56 -23.73
C ASN A 24 6.48 -9.84 -24.38
N ASN A 25 5.42 -10.07 -23.59
CA ASN A 25 4.05 -10.20 -24.12
C ASN A 25 3.49 -8.87 -24.65
N LEU A 26 4.04 -7.74 -24.21
CA LEU A 26 3.66 -6.41 -24.62
C LEU A 26 4.64 -5.84 -25.67
N HIS A 27 5.94 -6.09 -25.47
CA HIS A 27 7.04 -5.62 -26.32
C HIS A 27 8.06 -6.72 -26.50
N SER A 28 8.26 -7.22 -27.71
CA SER A 28 9.12 -8.37 -28.01
C SER A 28 10.58 -8.20 -27.58
N GLU A 29 11.08 -6.96 -27.59
CA GLU A 29 12.44 -6.64 -27.17
C GLU A 29 12.58 -6.29 -25.69
N TYR A 30 11.48 -6.34 -24.88
CA TYR A 30 11.48 -5.86 -23.51
C TYR A 30 12.61 -6.46 -22.67
N GLN A 31 12.80 -7.77 -22.76
CA GLN A 31 13.81 -8.47 -21.97
C GLN A 31 15.25 -8.11 -22.36
N SER A 32 15.52 -7.80 -23.64
CA SER A 32 16.84 -7.38 -24.12
C SER A 32 17.17 -5.93 -23.79
N GLU A 33 16.17 -5.09 -23.65
CA GLU A 33 16.32 -3.67 -23.33
C GLU A 33 16.40 -3.39 -21.83
N VAL A 34 15.88 -4.30 -20.98
CA VAL A 34 15.93 -4.13 -19.52
C VAL A 34 17.32 -4.48 -18.97
N SER A 35 18.05 -3.46 -18.55
CA SER A 35 19.41 -3.64 -18.01
C SER A 35 19.43 -3.85 -16.49
N LYS A 36 18.45 -3.30 -15.74
CA LYS A 36 18.37 -3.39 -14.28
C LYS A 36 16.93 -3.47 -13.81
N GLY A 37 16.71 -4.11 -12.65
CA GLY A 37 15.41 -4.15 -11.99
C GLY A 37 15.55 -4.19 -10.48
N ILE A 38 14.55 -3.65 -9.78
CA ILE A 38 14.40 -3.76 -8.33
C ILE A 38 13.03 -4.38 -8.05
N SER A 39 12.98 -5.31 -7.13
CA SER A 39 11.72 -5.92 -6.69
C SER A 39 11.64 -5.99 -5.17
N VAL A 40 10.59 -5.41 -4.62
CA VAL A 40 10.27 -5.45 -3.18
C VAL A 40 8.95 -6.19 -2.99
N ALA A 41 8.94 -7.21 -2.14
CA ALA A 41 7.73 -7.90 -1.73
C ALA A 41 7.22 -7.28 -0.41
N TRP A 42 6.44 -6.23 -0.48
CA TRP A 42 5.95 -5.46 0.67
C TRP A 42 5.27 -6.32 1.74
N ARG A 43 4.55 -7.37 1.34
CA ARG A 43 3.92 -8.27 2.30
C ARG A 43 4.90 -9.05 3.17
N ASN A 44 6.18 -9.17 2.76
CA ASN A 44 7.23 -9.86 3.49
C ASN A 44 8.12 -8.91 4.29
N ILE A 45 7.88 -7.59 4.19
CA ILE A 45 8.61 -6.58 4.96
C ILE A 45 7.96 -6.45 6.35
N PRO A 46 8.73 -6.63 7.45
CA PRO A 46 8.22 -6.47 8.80
C PRO A 46 7.54 -5.10 8.96
N PHE A 47 6.39 -5.10 9.65
CA PHE A 47 5.53 -3.92 9.92
C PHE A 47 4.82 -3.32 8.70
N GLN A 48 5.15 -3.74 7.46
CA GLN A 48 4.42 -3.34 6.25
C GLN A 48 3.31 -4.35 5.92
N LEU A 49 3.68 -5.61 5.74
CA LEU A 49 2.83 -6.78 5.53
C LEU A 49 1.79 -6.65 4.40
N GLY A 50 1.89 -5.61 3.59
CA GLY A 50 0.96 -5.33 2.49
C GLY A 50 1.27 -4.05 1.75
N ALA A 51 0.37 -3.66 0.86
CA ALA A 51 0.52 -2.46 0.02
C ALA A 51 -0.44 -1.34 0.41
N TYR A 52 -1.70 -1.68 0.75
CA TYR A 52 -2.75 -0.73 1.11
C TYR A 52 -3.90 -1.45 1.83
N GLY A 53 -4.75 -0.68 2.52
CA GLY A 53 -5.93 -1.21 3.21
C GLY A 53 -7.10 -1.49 2.26
N LEU A 54 -7.73 -2.66 2.38
CA LEU A 54 -8.89 -3.04 1.57
C LEU A 54 -10.24 -2.74 2.23
N SER A 55 -10.30 -2.73 3.56
CA SER A 55 -11.54 -2.52 4.32
C SER A 55 -11.64 -1.10 4.86
N SER A 56 -12.87 -0.58 4.89
CA SER A 56 -13.21 0.61 5.67
C SER A 56 -13.72 0.15 7.04
N ALA A 57 -12.92 0.29 8.05
CA ALA A 57 -13.42 0.19 9.41
C ALA A 57 -14.06 1.54 9.78
N SER A 58 -15.35 1.71 9.47
CA SER A 58 -16.10 2.94 9.77
C SER A 58 -16.08 3.27 11.28
N THR A 59 -15.94 2.28 12.12
CA THR A 59 -15.78 2.43 13.57
C THR A 59 -14.50 3.18 13.94
N LEU A 60 -13.42 3.06 13.16
CA LEU A 60 -12.16 3.75 13.41
C LEU A 60 -12.16 5.23 12.98
N LEU A 61 -13.21 5.69 12.28
CA LEU A 61 -13.38 7.11 11.94
C LEU A 61 -13.79 7.95 13.16
N ASN A 62 -14.36 7.33 14.17
CA ASN A 62 -14.71 7.99 15.41
C ASN A 62 -13.57 7.86 16.41
N PRO A 63 -13.27 8.91 17.18
CA PRO A 63 -12.33 8.81 18.29
C PRO A 63 -12.75 7.76 19.31
N ASP A 64 -11.80 7.00 19.81
CA ASP A 64 -11.98 6.13 20.97
C ASP A 64 -11.31 6.82 22.16
N ASP A 65 -12.09 7.53 22.93
CA ASP A 65 -11.64 8.47 23.97
C ASP A 65 -10.59 9.45 23.40
N ASN A 66 -9.33 9.35 23.80
CA ASN A 66 -8.24 10.21 23.34
C ASN A 66 -7.43 9.58 22.19
N ILE A 67 -7.84 8.43 21.68
CA ILE A 67 -7.19 7.76 20.55
C ILE A 67 -7.91 8.14 19.28
N ILE A 68 -7.14 8.64 18.30
CA ILE A 68 -7.65 9.02 16.98
C ILE A 68 -6.78 8.34 15.94
N PHE A 69 -7.43 7.66 15.00
CA PHE A 69 -6.76 6.93 13.93
C PHE A 69 -6.68 7.78 12.66
N ALA A 70 -5.57 7.64 11.94
CA ALA A 70 -5.38 8.20 10.61
C ALA A 70 -4.66 7.21 9.70
N GLY A 71 -4.96 7.28 8.41
CA GLY A 71 -4.34 6.43 7.40
C GLY A 71 -5.18 6.37 6.14
N GLU A 72 -4.59 5.96 5.00
CA GLU A 72 -5.30 5.86 3.72
C GLU A 72 -6.51 4.90 3.79
N HIS A 73 -6.42 3.86 4.62
CA HIS A 73 -7.47 2.86 4.83
C HIS A 73 -8.76 3.44 5.45
N LEU A 74 -8.68 4.62 6.06
CA LEU A 74 -9.81 5.37 6.63
C LEU A 74 -10.36 6.43 5.66
N SER A 75 -9.77 6.58 4.49
CA SER A 75 -10.21 7.51 3.46
C SER A 75 -11.09 6.82 2.41
N ILE A 76 -11.87 7.63 1.70
CA ILE A 76 -12.56 7.20 0.48
C ILE A 76 -11.58 6.96 -0.69
N LEU A 77 -10.39 7.59 -0.65
CA LEU A 77 -9.34 7.47 -1.64
C LEU A 77 -8.27 6.46 -1.18
N LYS A 78 -8.66 5.19 -1.09
CA LYS A 78 -7.76 4.11 -0.64
C LYS A 78 -6.66 3.83 -1.66
N GLY A 79 -5.47 3.50 -1.15
CA GLY A 79 -4.31 3.20 -1.98
C GLY A 79 -3.64 4.43 -2.59
N TRP A 80 -4.09 5.65 -2.25
CA TRP A 80 -3.55 6.91 -2.76
C TRP A 80 -2.99 7.78 -1.64
N GLN A 81 -1.95 8.54 -1.96
CA GLN A 81 -1.33 9.47 -1.02
C GLN A 81 -2.30 10.54 -0.53
N GLU A 82 -3.15 11.04 -1.42
CA GLU A 82 -4.21 11.99 -1.11
C GLU A 82 -5.17 11.45 -0.04
N GLY A 83 -5.48 10.16 -0.08
CA GLY A 83 -6.30 9.51 0.93
C GLY A 83 -5.66 9.55 2.32
N ALA A 84 -4.36 9.31 2.41
CA ALA A 84 -3.62 9.42 3.66
C ALA A 84 -3.61 10.86 4.19
N ILE A 85 -3.42 11.85 3.32
CA ILE A 85 -3.44 13.28 3.68
C ILE A 85 -4.83 13.69 4.17
N LEU A 86 -5.89 13.34 3.47
CA LEU A 86 -7.27 13.65 3.88
C LEU A 86 -7.61 13.05 5.25
N SER A 87 -7.20 11.82 5.49
CA SER A 87 -7.39 11.16 6.78
C SER A 87 -6.59 11.83 7.91
N ALA A 88 -5.38 12.29 7.62
CA ALA A 88 -4.58 13.07 8.59
C ALA A 88 -5.24 14.40 8.94
N TYR A 89 -5.77 15.13 7.96
CA TYR A 89 -6.54 16.37 8.21
C TYR A 89 -7.77 16.11 9.08
N HIS A 90 -8.50 15.02 8.81
CA HIS A 90 -9.63 14.64 9.65
C HIS A 90 -9.20 14.43 11.10
N ALA A 91 -8.16 13.65 11.34
CA ALA A 91 -7.65 13.37 12.68
C ALA A 91 -7.18 14.64 13.41
N ILE A 92 -6.48 15.54 12.72
CA ILE A 92 -6.05 16.84 13.29
C ILE A 92 -7.27 17.70 13.68
N ASN A 93 -8.30 17.74 12.85
CA ASN A 93 -9.52 18.47 13.16
C ASN A 93 -10.23 17.91 14.41
N GLU A 94 -10.28 16.58 14.56
CA GLU A 94 -10.87 15.96 15.76
C GLU A 94 -10.05 16.27 17.03
N ILE A 95 -8.72 16.28 16.95
CA ILE A 95 -7.83 16.70 18.06
C ILE A 95 -8.10 18.14 18.42
N THR A 96 -8.17 19.04 17.43
CA THR A 96 -8.39 20.48 17.64
C THR A 96 -9.72 20.76 18.34
N LYS A 97 -10.78 20.07 17.96
CA LYS A 97 -12.10 20.18 18.63
C LYS A 97 -12.00 19.81 20.10
N LYS A 98 -11.27 18.74 20.43
CA LYS A 98 -11.10 18.30 21.83
C LYS A 98 -10.28 19.26 22.68
N VAL A 99 -9.25 19.90 22.09
CA VAL A 99 -8.40 20.86 22.82
C VAL A 99 -9.14 22.17 23.12
N HIS A 100 -10.10 22.55 22.28
CA HIS A 100 -10.84 23.80 22.42
C HIS A 100 -12.24 23.62 23.04
N ALA A 101 -12.63 22.40 23.37
CA ALA A 101 -13.85 22.09 24.11
C ALA A 101 -13.62 22.18 25.61
#